data_2abba80733f1fd57bf0d58a4f4fd6ad5
#
_entry.id   2abba80733f1fd57bf0d58a4f4fd6ad5
#
_cell.length_a   1.000
_cell.length_b   1.000
_cell.length_c   1.000
_cell.angle_alpha   90.00
_cell.angle_beta   90.00
_cell.angle_gamma   90.00
#
_symmetry.space_group_name_H-M   'P 1'
#
loop_
_entity.id
_entity.type
_entity.pdbx_description
1 polymer ?
#
loop_
_entity_poly.entity_id
_entity_poly.type
_entity_poly.pdbx_seq_one_letter_code
_entity_poly.pdbx_strand_id
1 'polypeptide(L)'
;YSQGLYYQNKFKTNNEQDLYEAIADWENVRKGVDISYEKVKRISSYMSPNNFNKEQLQYLDKDAMYNMVNLCKDKGLNTQKVWYEAFDDAPERKMRYIKRMRENGEKLNSAPRITLSTIHGVKGGEQDNVVLLTDLSKSTQRNYEQHPDDENRLFYVGATRTKNHLHVVRPKDIYKGYKIWKTHTKNK
;
A
#
# COMPACT_ATOMS: atom_id res chain seq x y z
N TYR A 1 4.36 7.49 3.91
CA TYR A 1 3.19 8.38 3.86
C TYR A 1 3.58 9.86 3.76
N SER A 2 4.32 10.40 4.72
CA SER A 2 4.62 11.83 4.77
C SER A 2 5.44 12.34 3.58
N GLN A 3 6.26 11.50 2.98
CA GLN A 3 7.11 11.83 1.84
C GLN A 3 6.41 11.63 0.49
N GLY A 4 5.20 11.05 0.45
CA GLY A 4 4.49 10.79 -0.80
C GLY A 4 5.23 9.86 -1.76
N LEU A 5 6.02 8.92 -1.26
CA LEU A 5 6.67 7.90 -2.08
C LEU A 5 5.72 6.71 -2.30
N TYR A 6 5.68 6.18 -3.51
CA TYR A 6 4.89 4.99 -3.79
C TYR A 6 5.54 3.75 -3.18
N TYR A 7 4.77 3.03 -2.35
CA TYR A 7 5.24 1.82 -1.71
C TYR A 7 4.18 0.71 -1.77
N GLN A 8 4.65 -0.52 -1.84
CA GLN A 8 3.83 -1.72 -1.67
C GLN A 8 3.99 -2.28 -0.26
N ASN A 9 2.89 -2.52 0.42
CA ASN A 9 2.88 -3.15 1.73
C ASN A 9 2.36 -4.60 1.62
N LYS A 10 3.25 -5.57 1.74
CA LYS A 10 2.91 -7.00 1.69
C LYS A 10 2.34 -7.57 3.00
N PHE A 11 2.31 -6.78 4.07
CA PHE A 11 1.71 -7.18 5.35
C PHE A 11 0.18 -7.05 5.38
N LYS A 12 -0.36 -6.21 4.51
CA LYS A 12 -1.80 -5.91 4.47
C LYS A 12 -2.38 -6.34 3.13
N THR A 13 -3.50 -7.04 3.19
CA THR A 13 -4.35 -7.24 2.01
C THR A 13 -4.84 -5.88 1.49
N ASN A 14 -4.49 -5.57 0.35
CA ASN A 14 -4.90 -4.71 -0.79
C ASN A 14 -5.88 -3.52 -0.64
N ASN A 15 -6.28 -3.05 0.53
CA ASN A 15 -7.18 -1.89 0.64
C ASN A 15 -6.59 -0.56 0.12
N GLU A 16 -5.27 -0.48 -0.06
CA GLU A 16 -4.63 0.71 -0.64
C GLU A 16 -4.60 0.62 -2.16
N GLN A 17 -4.36 -0.57 -2.70
CA GLN A 17 -4.36 -0.82 -4.14
C GLN A 17 -5.74 -0.56 -4.75
N ASP A 18 -6.81 -0.95 -4.09
CA ASP A 18 -8.18 -0.77 -4.56
C ASP A 18 -8.53 0.71 -4.77
N LEU A 19 -8.14 1.59 -3.84
CA LEU A 19 -8.34 3.04 -3.99
C LEU A 19 -7.50 3.61 -5.16
N TYR A 20 -6.28 3.12 -5.37
CA TYR A 20 -5.46 3.54 -6.51
C TYR A 20 -6.09 3.17 -7.84
N GLU A 21 -6.60 1.96 -7.92
CA GLU A 21 -7.32 1.48 -9.10
C GLU A 21 -8.63 2.24 -9.31
N ALA A 22 -9.39 2.53 -8.23
CA ALA A 22 -10.59 3.35 -8.32
C ALA A 22 -10.30 4.76 -8.88
N ILE A 23 -9.20 5.39 -8.45
CA ILE A 23 -8.80 6.70 -8.98
C ILE A 23 -8.43 6.60 -10.47
N ALA A 24 -7.70 5.57 -10.87
CA ALA A 24 -7.35 5.34 -12.27
C ALA A 24 -8.60 5.10 -13.14
N ASP A 25 -9.53 4.29 -12.66
CA ASP A 25 -10.80 4.03 -13.34
C ASP A 25 -11.65 5.31 -13.44
N TRP A 26 -11.68 6.13 -12.39
CA TRP A 26 -12.36 7.43 -12.41
C TRP A 26 -11.78 8.39 -13.45
N GLU A 27 -10.45 8.47 -13.52
CA GLU A 27 -9.79 9.30 -14.52
C GLU A 27 -10.02 8.79 -15.95
N ASN A 28 -10.09 7.48 -16.14
CA ASN A 28 -10.39 6.88 -17.43
C ASN A 28 -11.82 7.24 -17.88
N VAL A 29 -12.82 7.07 -17.01
CA VAL A 29 -14.21 7.40 -17.35
C VAL A 29 -14.39 8.90 -17.61
N ARG A 30 -13.66 9.76 -16.89
CA ARG A 30 -13.65 11.21 -17.15
C ARG A 30 -13.00 11.58 -18.49
N LYS A 31 -12.11 10.77 -19.01
CA LYS A 31 -11.53 10.91 -20.36
C LYS A 31 -12.38 10.32 -21.46
N GLY A 32 -13.55 9.80 -21.15
CA GLY A 32 -14.46 9.18 -22.11
C GLY A 32 -14.19 7.70 -22.38
N VAL A 33 -13.33 7.06 -21.58
CA VAL A 33 -13.08 5.61 -21.69
C VAL A 33 -14.21 4.86 -20.99
N ASP A 34 -14.77 3.86 -21.68
CA ASP A 34 -15.76 2.98 -21.10
C ASP A 34 -15.16 2.06 -20.04
N ILE A 35 -15.90 1.86 -18.94
CA ILE A 35 -15.48 1.00 -17.83
C ILE A 35 -16.53 -0.07 -17.54
N SER A 36 -16.11 -1.23 -17.03
CA SER A 36 -16.98 -2.33 -16.66
C SER A 36 -17.78 -2.04 -15.37
N TYR A 37 -18.84 -2.83 -15.14
CA TYR A 37 -19.64 -2.79 -13.92
C TYR A 37 -18.79 -2.86 -12.64
N GLU A 38 -17.81 -3.78 -12.58
CA GLU A 38 -16.96 -3.93 -11.38
C GLU A 38 -16.15 -2.67 -11.09
N LYS A 39 -15.72 -1.94 -12.11
CA LYS A 39 -15.05 -0.66 -11.96
C LYS A 39 -16.01 0.45 -11.50
N VAL A 40 -17.24 0.47 -12.01
CA VAL A 40 -18.29 1.38 -11.51
C VAL A 40 -18.56 1.13 -10.02
N LYS A 41 -18.73 -0.12 -9.62
CA LYS A 41 -18.90 -0.53 -8.23
C LYS A 41 -17.72 -0.11 -7.34
N ARG A 42 -16.49 -0.28 -7.83
CA ARG A 42 -15.28 0.17 -7.12
C ARG A 42 -15.27 1.66 -6.91
N ILE A 43 -15.50 2.45 -7.96
CA ILE A 43 -15.56 3.92 -7.90
C ILE A 43 -16.63 4.37 -6.90
N SER A 44 -17.83 3.83 -7.01
CA SER A 44 -18.97 4.21 -6.16
C SER A 44 -18.75 3.91 -4.68
N SER A 45 -17.89 2.94 -4.34
CA SER A 45 -17.57 2.60 -2.94
C SER A 45 -16.86 3.73 -2.18
N TYR A 46 -16.23 4.65 -2.90
CA TYR A 46 -15.52 5.83 -2.35
C TYR A 46 -16.31 7.13 -2.47
N MET A 47 -17.55 7.08 -2.94
CA MET A 47 -18.43 8.23 -3.11
C MET A 47 -19.55 8.20 -2.08
N SER A 48 -19.90 9.38 -1.54
CA SER A 48 -21.10 9.54 -0.73
C SER A 48 -22.37 9.43 -1.58
N PRO A 49 -23.56 9.26 -0.98
CA PRO A 49 -24.83 9.25 -1.68
C PRO A 49 -25.10 10.52 -2.51
N ASN A 50 -24.49 11.65 -2.12
CA ASN A 50 -24.60 12.91 -2.88
C ASN A 50 -23.90 12.83 -4.24
N ASN A 51 -22.78 12.12 -4.32
CA ASN A 51 -21.96 11.97 -5.53
C ASN A 51 -22.34 10.72 -6.35
N PHE A 52 -22.81 9.65 -5.69
CA PHE A 52 -23.28 8.44 -6.36
C PHE A 52 -24.42 7.77 -5.59
N ASN A 53 -25.59 7.62 -6.22
CA ASN A 53 -26.69 6.84 -5.66
C ASN A 53 -26.41 5.34 -5.78
N LYS A 54 -25.92 4.73 -4.68
CA LYS A 54 -25.52 3.31 -4.65
C LYS A 54 -26.68 2.33 -4.89
N GLU A 55 -27.93 2.75 -4.69
CA GLU A 55 -29.10 1.92 -5.00
C GLU A 55 -29.23 1.63 -6.49
N GLN A 56 -28.70 2.52 -7.34
CA GLN A 56 -28.73 2.32 -8.79
C GLN A 56 -27.83 1.16 -9.25
N LEU A 57 -26.84 0.75 -8.45
CA LEU A 57 -25.95 -0.37 -8.82
C LEU A 57 -26.69 -1.68 -9.07
N GLN A 58 -27.78 -1.93 -8.35
CA GLN A 58 -28.56 -3.17 -8.53
C GLN A 58 -29.27 -3.25 -9.89
N TYR A 59 -29.47 -2.12 -10.55
CA TYR A 59 -30.12 -2.03 -11.87
C TYR A 59 -29.14 -1.95 -13.04
N LEU A 60 -27.84 -1.93 -12.74
CA LEU A 60 -26.82 -1.94 -13.78
C LEU A 60 -26.62 -3.36 -14.33
N ASP A 61 -26.52 -3.44 -15.64
CA ASP A 61 -26.14 -4.69 -16.31
C ASP A 61 -24.65 -4.99 -16.05
N LYS A 62 -24.36 -6.20 -15.56
CA LYS A 62 -23.03 -6.61 -15.20
C LYS A 62 -22.10 -6.84 -16.38
N ASP A 63 -22.68 -7.09 -17.54
CA ASP A 63 -21.95 -7.36 -18.79
C ASP A 63 -21.80 -6.10 -19.65
N ALA A 64 -22.43 -5.00 -19.27
CA ALA A 64 -22.37 -3.74 -19.99
C ALA A 64 -21.14 -2.91 -19.64
N MET A 65 -20.81 -1.99 -20.56
CA MET A 65 -19.76 -0.97 -20.37
C MET A 65 -20.43 0.39 -20.11
N TYR A 66 -19.77 1.20 -19.28
CA TYR A 66 -20.30 2.46 -18.79
C TYR A 66 -19.32 3.60 -19.02
N ASN A 67 -19.85 4.74 -19.48
CA ASN A 67 -19.09 5.98 -19.61
C ASN A 67 -19.71 7.10 -18.78
N MET A 68 -19.04 8.24 -18.74
CA MET A 68 -19.47 9.40 -17.96
C MET A 68 -20.89 9.85 -18.30
N VAL A 69 -21.23 9.85 -19.60
CA VAL A 69 -22.54 10.35 -20.07
C VAL A 69 -23.69 9.48 -19.57
N ASN A 70 -23.57 8.15 -19.75
CA ASN A 70 -24.66 7.25 -19.33
C ASN A 70 -24.72 7.08 -17.79
N LEU A 71 -23.59 7.18 -17.10
CA LEU A 71 -23.56 7.16 -15.64
C LEU A 71 -24.26 8.39 -15.03
N CYS A 72 -24.04 9.58 -15.60
CA CYS A 72 -24.68 10.81 -15.12
C CYS A 72 -26.15 10.92 -15.50
N LYS A 73 -26.58 10.31 -16.63
CA LYS A 73 -27.94 10.44 -17.12
C LYS A 73 -28.98 9.74 -16.26
N ASP A 74 -28.76 8.45 -15.97
CA ASP A 74 -29.74 7.58 -15.31
C ASP A 74 -29.18 6.44 -14.50
N LYS A 75 -27.86 6.43 -14.24
CA LYS A 75 -27.16 5.35 -13.54
C LYS A 75 -26.61 5.76 -12.16
N GLY A 76 -27.06 6.90 -11.65
CA GLY A 76 -26.84 7.32 -10.26
C GLY A 76 -25.57 8.14 -10.00
N LEU A 77 -24.78 8.47 -11.02
CA LEU A 77 -23.63 9.36 -10.85
C LEU A 77 -24.07 10.83 -10.90
N ASN A 78 -23.79 11.58 -9.82
CA ASN A 78 -24.20 12.97 -9.64
C ASN A 78 -23.05 13.97 -9.72
N THR A 79 -21.83 13.51 -10.02
CA THR A 79 -20.64 14.36 -10.04
C THR A 79 -19.75 14.06 -11.24
N GLN A 80 -19.07 15.11 -11.73
CA GLN A 80 -18.01 15.01 -12.74
C GLN A 80 -16.71 15.66 -12.23
N LYS A 81 -16.64 15.95 -10.93
CA LYS A 81 -15.50 16.60 -10.30
C LYS A 81 -14.23 15.75 -10.41
N VAL A 82 -13.09 16.37 -10.11
CA VAL A 82 -11.82 15.65 -9.99
C VAL A 82 -11.88 14.63 -8.86
N TRP A 83 -11.06 13.58 -8.94
CA TRP A 83 -11.14 12.43 -8.02
C TRP A 83 -11.07 12.81 -6.54
N TYR A 84 -10.27 13.80 -6.16
CA TYR A 84 -10.11 14.23 -4.76
C TYR A 84 -11.31 15.01 -4.21
N GLU A 85 -12.25 15.40 -5.05
CA GLU A 85 -13.54 15.99 -4.67
C GLU A 85 -14.70 15.00 -4.88
N ALA A 86 -14.57 14.11 -5.86
CA ALA A 86 -15.59 13.11 -6.16
C ALA A 86 -15.62 11.97 -5.13
N PHE A 87 -14.44 11.56 -4.62
CA PHE A 87 -14.29 10.47 -3.65
C PHE A 87 -14.39 10.98 -2.21
N ASP A 88 -15.50 11.63 -1.89
CA ASP A 88 -15.76 12.31 -0.63
C ASP A 88 -16.01 11.36 0.57
N ASP A 89 -16.23 10.07 0.30
CA ASP A 89 -16.34 9.00 1.32
C ASP A 89 -15.00 8.22 1.50
N ALA A 90 -13.96 8.61 0.77
CA ALA A 90 -12.65 7.98 0.90
C ALA A 90 -11.89 8.47 2.14
N PRO A 91 -11.08 7.59 2.80
CA PRO A 91 -10.32 7.98 3.98
C PRO A 91 -9.36 9.16 3.70
N GLU A 92 -9.55 10.28 4.39
CA GLU A 92 -8.82 11.53 4.17
C GLU A 92 -7.29 11.35 4.19
N ARG A 93 -6.77 10.53 5.12
CA ARG A 93 -5.33 10.23 5.21
C ARG A 93 -4.79 9.59 3.93
N LYS A 94 -5.56 8.69 3.31
CA LYS A 94 -5.17 8.02 2.06
C LYS A 94 -5.23 9.00 0.89
N MET A 95 -6.27 9.82 0.84
CA MET A 95 -6.43 10.84 -0.19
C MET A 95 -5.27 11.85 -0.18
N ARG A 96 -4.89 12.36 1.00
CA ARG A 96 -3.72 13.24 1.16
C ARG A 96 -2.42 12.58 0.72
N TYR A 97 -2.24 11.30 1.03
CA TYR A 97 -1.05 10.56 0.60
C TYR A 97 -0.97 10.44 -0.92
N ILE A 98 -2.08 10.05 -1.58
CA ILE A 98 -2.12 9.90 -3.04
C ILE A 98 -1.89 11.23 -3.73
N LYS A 99 -2.49 12.32 -3.22
CA LYS A 99 -2.26 13.66 -3.76
C LYS A 99 -0.76 14.01 -3.71
N ARG A 100 -0.10 13.76 -2.57
CA ARG A 100 1.32 14.02 -2.40
C ARG A 100 2.22 13.13 -3.27
N MET A 101 1.83 11.87 -3.48
CA MET A 101 2.52 10.99 -4.43
C MET A 101 2.53 11.59 -5.84
N ARG A 102 1.38 12.09 -6.30
CA ARG A 102 1.26 12.70 -7.63
C ARG A 102 2.04 13.99 -7.75
N GLU A 103 2.05 14.83 -6.72
CA GLU A 103 2.87 16.04 -6.65
C GLU A 103 4.38 15.71 -6.77
N ASN A 104 4.81 14.55 -6.27
CA ASN A 104 6.17 14.04 -6.42
C ASN A 104 6.43 13.31 -7.75
N GLY A 105 5.48 13.31 -8.68
CA GLY A 105 5.61 12.63 -9.97
C GLY A 105 5.51 11.11 -9.93
N GLU A 106 5.10 10.53 -8.79
CA GLU A 106 4.87 9.10 -8.66
C GLU A 106 3.64 8.68 -9.47
N LYS A 107 3.73 7.54 -10.15
CA LYS A 107 2.63 6.98 -10.94
C LYS A 107 2.02 5.79 -10.22
N LEU A 108 0.70 5.79 -10.06
CA LEU A 108 -0.04 4.72 -9.38
C LEU A 108 0.09 3.35 -10.07
N ASN A 109 0.36 3.34 -11.38
CA ASN A 109 0.48 2.12 -12.20
C ASN A 109 1.94 1.72 -12.45
N SER A 110 2.91 2.36 -11.80
CA SER A 110 4.32 1.99 -11.90
C SER A 110 4.69 0.95 -10.85
N ALA A 111 5.85 0.32 -11.03
CA ALA A 111 6.43 -0.52 -9.98
C ALA A 111 6.67 0.32 -8.70
N PRO A 112 6.35 -0.19 -7.51
CA PRO A 112 6.59 0.54 -6.27
C PRO A 112 8.07 0.75 -6.04
N ARG A 113 8.44 1.96 -5.62
CA ARG A 113 9.85 2.28 -5.28
C ARG A 113 10.31 1.60 -4.00
N ILE A 114 9.37 1.30 -3.11
CA ILE A 114 9.63 0.69 -1.81
C ILE A 114 8.69 -0.50 -1.64
N THR A 115 9.22 -1.65 -1.23
CA THR A 115 8.42 -2.81 -0.83
C THR A 115 8.64 -3.08 0.65
N LEU A 116 7.56 -3.08 1.43
CA LEU A 116 7.56 -3.48 2.84
C LEU A 116 7.13 -4.95 2.93
N SER A 117 7.94 -5.78 3.57
CA SER A 117 7.65 -7.21 3.73
C SER A 117 8.30 -7.77 5.00
N THR A 118 7.86 -8.96 5.43
CA THR A 118 8.62 -9.76 6.41
C THR A 118 9.84 -10.37 5.74
N ILE A 119 10.83 -10.76 6.54
CA ILE A 119 11.99 -11.51 6.03
C ILE A 119 11.53 -12.84 5.39
N HIS A 120 10.55 -13.53 5.98
CA HIS A 120 9.96 -14.73 5.40
C HIS A 120 9.30 -14.47 4.04
N GLY A 121 8.62 -13.34 3.88
CA GLY A 121 7.92 -12.97 2.65
C GLY A 121 8.82 -12.59 1.49
N VAL A 122 10.12 -12.38 1.73
CA VAL A 122 11.12 -12.07 0.67
C VAL A 122 12.05 -13.24 0.38
N LYS A 123 11.77 -14.43 0.90
CA LYS A 123 12.57 -15.64 0.61
C LYS A 123 12.60 -15.89 -0.90
N GLY A 124 13.82 -16.04 -1.46
CA GLY A 124 14.04 -16.21 -2.89
C GLY A 124 14.07 -14.93 -3.73
N GLY A 125 13.71 -13.78 -3.17
CA GLY A 125 13.85 -12.48 -3.82
C GLY A 125 15.16 -11.77 -3.45
N GLU A 126 15.61 -10.87 -4.32
CA GLU A 126 16.79 -10.01 -4.08
C GLU A 126 16.46 -8.57 -4.50
N GLN A 127 17.09 -7.60 -3.84
CA GLN A 127 16.93 -6.18 -4.13
C GLN A 127 18.30 -5.48 -4.07
N ASP A 128 18.46 -4.41 -4.85
CA ASP A 128 19.69 -3.64 -4.85
C ASP A 128 19.97 -3.02 -3.49
N ASN A 129 18.94 -2.48 -2.85
CA ASN A 129 19.03 -1.85 -1.54
C ASN A 129 18.03 -2.50 -0.58
N VAL A 130 18.49 -2.93 0.58
CA VAL A 130 17.66 -3.50 1.63
C VAL A 130 17.83 -2.69 2.92
N VAL A 131 16.70 -2.32 3.53
CA VAL A 131 16.66 -1.74 4.87
C VAL A 131 16.14 -2.81 5.81
N LEU A 132 17.00 -3.31 6.69
CA LEU A 132 16.70 -4.36 7.66
C LEU A 132 16.44 -3.74 9.04
N LEU A 133 15.21 -3.85 9.52
CA LEU A 133 14.84 -3.40 10.86
C LEU A 133 15.12 -4.50 11.85
N THR A 134 15.74 -4.16 12.98
CA THR A 134 16.13 -5.13 14.03
C THR A 134 15.19 -5.13 15.24
N ASP A 135 14.08 -4.37 15.18
CA ASP A 135 13.03 -4.46 16.19
C ASP A 135 12.37 -5.83 16.16
N LEU A 136 12.13 -6.41 17.32
CA LEU A 136 11.41 -7.67 17.49
C LEU A 136 10.07 -7.44 18.18
N SER A 137 9.06 -8.22 17.78
CA SER A 137 7.80 -8.28 18.53
C SER A 137 8.06 -8.89 19.92
N LYS A 138 7.14 -8.66 20.87
CA LYS A 138 7.27 -9.24 22.22
C LYS A 138 7.38 -10.78 22.20
N SER A 139 6.64 -11.43 21.30
CA SER A 139 6.67 -12.90 21.14
C SER A 139 7.99 -13.36 20.53
N THR A 140 8.45 -12.68 19.48
CA THR A 140 9.72 -12.98 18.82
C THR A 140 10.92 -12.74 19.76
N GLN A 141 10.86 -11.68 20.57
CA GLN A 141 11.91 -11.39 21.56
C GLN A 141 12.06 -12.54 22.59
N ARG A 142 10.92 -13.06 23.10
CA ARG A 142 10.94 -14.21 24.03
C ARG A 142 11.54 -15.45 23.37
N ASN A 143 11.15 -15.72 22.11
CA ASN A 143 11.68 -16.85 21.37
C ASN A 143 13.19 -16.69 21.11
N TYR A 144 13.63 -15.50 20.76
CA TYR A 144 15.05 -15.19 20.54
C TYR A 144 15.92 -15.40 21.80
N GLU A 145 15.38 -15.08 22.96
CA GLU A 145 16.08 -15.30 24.25
C GLU A 145 16.25 -16.79 24.58
N GLN A 146 15.34 -17.64 24.13
CA GLN A 146 15.36 -19.08 24.35
C GLN A 146 16.05 -19.85 23.20
N HIS A 147 15.84 -19.43 21.98
CA HIS A 147 16.30 -20.08 20.76
C HIS A 147 16.92 -19.08 19.78
N PRO A 148 18.10 -18.52 20.08
CA PRO A 148 18.70 -17.44 19.27
C PRO A 148 19.04 -17.86 17.83
N ASP A 149 19.29 -19.15 17.60
CA ASP A 149 19.72 -19.63 16.28
C ASP A 149 18.66 -19.47 15.19
N ASP A 150 17.39 -19.58 15.54
CA ASP A 150 16.30 -19.41 14.56
C ASP A 150 16.24 -17.97 14.05
N GLU A 151 16.35 -17.00 14.96
CA GLU A 151 16.41 -15.59 14.60
C GLU A 151 17.72 -15.23 13.89
N ASN A 152 18.84 -15.83 14.27
CA ASN A 152 20.11 -15.66 13.58
C ASN A 152 20.03 -16.08 12.11
N ARG A 153 19.41 -17.24 11.84
CA ARG A 153 19.16 -17.72 10.47
C ARG A 153 18.22 -16.78 9.71
N LEU A 154 17.17 -16.31 10.36
CA LEU A 154 16.21 -15.41 9.75
C LEU A 154 16.86 -14.08 9.35
N PHE A 155 17.61 -13.45 10.24
CA PHE A 155 18.31 -12.20 9.97
C PHE A 155 19.42 -12.38 8.92
N TYR A 156 20.11 -13.52 8.91
CA TYR A 156 21.04 -13.87 7.83
C TYR A 156 20.33 -13.91 6.47
N VAL A 157 19.17 -14.56 6.39
CA VAL A 157 18.37 -14.56 5.16
C VAL A 157 17.99 -13.15 4.75
N GLY A 158 17.53 -12.29 5.68
CA GLY A 158 17.18 -10.91 5.39
C GLY A 158 18.36 -10.10 4.84
N ALA A 159 19.53 -10.22 5.47
CA ALA A 159 20.74 -9.52 5.05
C ALA A 159 21.23 -9.97 3.66
N THR A 160 21.16 -11.28 3.37
CA THR A 160 21.59 -11.83 2.08
C THR A 160 20.62 -11.56 0.93
N ARG A 161 19.51 -10.87 1.16
CA ARG A 161 18.62 -10.38 0.08
C ARG A 161 19.17 -9.14 -0.62
N THR A 162 20.26 -8.59 -0.14
CA THR A 162 20.89 -7.37 -0.64
C THR A 162 21.87 -7.66 -1.76
N LYS A 163 21.76 -6.95 -2.89
CA LYS A 163 22.76 -6.97 -3.96
C LYS A 163 23.85 -5.93 -3.76
N ASN A 164 23.46 -4.68 -3.47
CA ASN A 164 24.38 -3.55 -3.42
C ASN A 164 24.54 -2.97 -2.01
N HIS A 165 23.45 -2.51 -1.37
CA HIS A 165 23.53 -1.79 -0.10
C HIS A 165 22.59 -2.37 0.95
N LEU A 166 23.14 -2.81 2.07
CA LEU A 166 22.40 -3.22 3.26
C LEU A 166 22.44 -2.10 4.31
N HIS A 167 21.27 -1.59 4.66
CA HIS A 167 21.08 -0.63 5.74
C HIS A 167 20.47 -1.35 6.94
N VAL A 168 21.21 -1.48 8.02
CA VAL A 168 20.70 -2.09 9.24
C VAL A 168 20.28 -1.00 10.21
N VAL A 169 19.01 -0.99 10.57
CA VAL A 169 18.42 -0.02 11.48
C VAL A 169 18.38 -0.61 12.88
N ARG A 170 18.99 0.08 13.84
CA ARG A 170 18.99 -0.33 15.26
C ARG A 170 17.58 -0.33 15.82
N PRO A 171 17.28 -1.23 16.79
CA PRO A 171 15.99 -1.26 17.42
C PRO A 171 15.73 0.05 18.19
N LYS A 172 14.48 0.45 18.29
CA LYS A 172 14.06 1.63 19.04
C LYS A 172 14.46 1.53 20.52
N ASP A 173 14.34 0.34 21.08
CA ASP A 173 14.83 -0.01 22.42
C ASP A 173 16.06 -0.90 22.28
N ILE A 174 17.23 -0.39 22.66
CA ILE A 174 18.51 -1.11 22.52
C ILE A 174 18.58 -2.41 23.34
N TYR A 175 17.72 -2.56 24.34
CA TYR A 175 17.62 -3.77 25.17
C TYR A 175 16.68 -4.82 24.55
N LYS A 176 15.88 -4.42 23.56
CA LYS A 176 14.91 -5.26 22.87
C LYS A 176 15.17 -5.20 21.38
N GLY A 177 15.45 -6.34 20.80
CA GLY A 177 15.70 -6.42 19.38
C GLY A 177 16.84 -7.38 19.06
N TYR A 178 17.00 -7.65 17.77
CA TYR A 178 18.05 -8.53 17.29
C TYR A 178 19.42 -7.84 17.40
N LYS A 179 20.37 -8.52 18.06
CA LYS A 179 21.72 -7.99 18.34
C LYS A 179 22.70 -8.42 17.27
N ILE A 180 22.83 -7.63 16.22
CA ILE A 180 23.82 -7.88 15.15
C ILE A 180 25.24 -7.62 15.65
N TRP A 181 25.41 -6.67 16.58
CA TRP A 181 26.70 -6.34 17.14
C TRP A 181 26.83 -6.89 18.57
N LYS A 182 27.85 -7.71 18.80
CA LYS A 182 28.31 -7.95 20.18
C LYS A 182 28.79 -6.61 20.72
N THR A 183 28.04 -6.00 21.63
CA THR A 183 28.60 -4.92 22.44
C THR A 183 29.73 -5.56 23.27
N HIS A 184 30.99 -5.29 22.91
CA HIS A 184 32.08 -5.53 23.81
C HIS A 184 31.91 -4.56 24.99
N THR A 185 31.16 -4.96 25.99
CA THR A 185 31.25 -4.34 27.31
C THR A 185 32.69 -4.62 27.78
N LYS A 186 33.56 -3.62 27.65
CA LYS A 186 34.83 -3.65 28.42
C LYS A 186 34.40 -3.63 29.87
N ASN A 187 34.45 -4.81 30.51
CA ASN A 187 34.46 -4.86 31.96
C ASN A 187 35.69 -4.06 32.41
N LYS A 188 35.44 -2.90 33.04
CA LYS A 188 36.43 -2.22 33.87
C LYS A 188 36.36 -2.81 35.27
#